data_a5420e7f534784ae63a5a7449e531e77
#
_entry.id   a5420e7f534784ae63a5a7449e531e77
#
_cell.length_a   1.000
_cell.length_b   1.000
_cell.length_c   1.000
_cell.angle_alpha   90.00
_cell.angle_beta   90.00
_cell.angle_gamma   90.00
#
_symmetry.space_group_name_H-M   'P 1'
#
loop_
_entity.id
_entity.type
_entity.pdbx_description
1 polymer ?
#
loop_
_entity_poly.entity_id
_entity_poly.type
_entity_poly.pdbx_seq_one_letter_code
_entity_poly.pdbx_strand_id
1 'polypeptide(L)'
;MKVIYSVYVDVPSEEHYGQSKQKNDTSEKADITVNAFKKHYNKLVESKRQYAESIGADFKLFENDTQYQTFYDNFKKDFPELTGYEIINFYKIHLLYQLQDYYSEILYLDFDAVPLTKESFFDRWDLSKGICVYNNNSMVKKDRLVNHSIRSPSAKYFNCQAMLLDKNLDPRNDVINTAIIGASKEQILKLDFFGGFKDTIDLMTKLRTDKSGLYPQNILNMFRYDNETIFSYKVNVNKVGIQWLDRRWHYFFDTQHFIPDETKIVHAVCKDFDTVWRKYAKKCPEYKSIFVGEKYA
;
A
#
# COMPACT_ATOMS: atom_id res chain seq x y z
N MET A 1 11.98 -1.32 -20.24
CA MET A 1 11.12 -0.12 -20.10
C MET A 1 10.69 0.01 -18.65
N LYS A 2 10.53 1.25 -18.17
CA LYS A 2 10.18 1.59 -16.78
C LYS A 2 8.79 2.19 -16.72
N VAL A 3 7.99 1.85 -15.69
CA VAL A 3 6.67 2.44 -15.48
C VAL A 3 6.44 2.80 -14.02
N ILE A 4 5.81 3.93 -13.80
CA ILE A 4 5.19 4.30 -12.52
C ILE A 4 3.69 4.19 -12.69
N TYR A 5 2.99 3.60 -11.72
CA TYR A 5 1.54 3.59 -11.75
C TYR A 5 0.91 3.87 -10.39
N SER A 6 -0.32 4.33 -10.44
CA SER A 6 -1.18 4.53 -9.27
C SER A 6 -2.58 4.00 -9.56
N VAL A 7 -3.32 3.76 -8.50
CA VAL A 7 -4.73 3.37 -8.57
C VAL A 7 -5.57 4.39 -7.82
N TYR A 8 -6.64 4.87 -8.45
CA TYR A 8 -7.65 5.69 -7.82
C TYR A 8 -9.04 5.16 -8.14
N VAL A 9 -9.70 4.63 -7.14
CA VAL A 9 -11.09 4.19 -7.21
C VAL A 9 -11.81 4.71 -5.97
N ASP A 10 -12.93 5.38 -6.19
CA ASP A 10 -13.82 5.84 -5.12
C ASP A 10 -14.59 4.63 -4.57
N VAL A 11 -14.19 4.16 -3.39
CA VAL A 11 -14.89 3.08 -2.68
C VAL A 11 -15.93 3.70 -1.77
N PRO A 12 -17.21 3.26 -1.82
CA PRO A 12 -18.24 3.73 -0.91
C PRO A 12 -17.81 3.59 0.56
N SER A 13 -18.17 4.56 1.41
CA SER A 13 -17.71 4.60 2.80
C SER A 13 -18.11 3.35 3.60
N GLU A 14 -19.25 2.76 3.31
CA GLU A 14 -19.72 1.50 3.89
C GLU A 14 -18.87 0.27 3.52
N GLU A 15 -18.16 0.33 2.41
CA GLU A 15 -17.25 -0.71 1.95
C GLU A 15 -15.79 -0.46 2.34
N HIS A 16 -15.46 0.71 2.89
CA HIS A 16 -14.08 1.05 3.25
C HIS A 16 -13.55 0.24 4.43
N TYR A 17 -14.34 0.12 5.48
CA TYR A 17 -13.90 -0.46 6.75
C TYR A 17 -14.93 -1.44 7.33
N GLY A 18 -15.77 -2.00 6.50
CA GLY A 18 -16.97 -2.76 6.87
C GLY A 18 -16.80 -3.82 7.96
N GLN A 19 -15.60 -4.05 8.45
CA GLN A 19 -15.36 -5.08 9.46
C GLN A 19 -14.18 -4.79 10.43
N SER A 20 -13.39 -3.73 10.27
CA SER A 20 -12.46 -3.36 11.32
C SER A 20 -13.21 -2.55 12.37
N LYS A 21 -13.61 -3.18 13.44
CA LYS A 21 -14.24 -2.53 14.60
C LYS A 21 -13.22 -1.72 15.43
N GLN A 22 -12.25 -1.08 14.81
CA GLN A 22 -11.43 -0.09 15.51
C GLN A 22 -12.31 1.13 15.76
N LYS A 23 -12.39 1.56 17.01
CA LYS A 23 -13.16 2.73 17.45
C LYS A 23 -12.85 4.03 16.68
N ASN A 24 -11.78 4.07 15.89
CA ASN A 24 -11.30 5.22 15.15
C ASN A 24 -11.46 5.10 13.62
N ASP A 25 -11.93 3.97 13.10
CA ASP A 25 -12.24 3.80 11.68
C ASP A 25 -13.74 4.02 11.49
N THR A 26 -14.11 5.27 11.54
CA THR A 26 -15.49 5.73 11.34
C THR A 26 -15.73 6.01 9.86
N SER A 27 -16.99 5.98 9.43
CA SER A 27 -17.43 6.49 8.12
C SER A 27 -16.87 7.90 7.86
N GLU A 28 -16.78 8.74 8.90
CA GLU A 28 -16.18 10.06 8.88
C GLU A 28 -14.72 10.07 8.34
N LYS A 29 -13.89 9.11 8.76
CA LYS A 29 -12.50 9.01 8.25
C LYS A 29 -12.46 8.64 6.76
N ALA A 30 -13.35 7.76 6.31
CA ALA A 30 -13.48 7.40 4.91
C ALA A 30 -13.91 8.64 4.09
N ASP A 31 -14.92 9.38 4.55
CA ASP A 31 -15.41 10.58 3.89
C ASP A 31 -14.34 11.69 3.82
N ILE A 32 -13.58 11.90 4.90
CA ILE A 32 -12.42 12.81 4.91
C ILE A 32 -11.40 12.39 3.83
N THR A 33 -11.10 11.09 3.72
CA THR A 33 -10.16 10.58 2.73
C THR A 33 -10.65 10.80 1.31
N VAL A 34 -11.90 10.44 1.01
CA VAL A 34 -12.54 10.61 -0.30
C VAL A 34 -12.57 12.10 -0.69
N ASN A 35 -13.00 12.97 0.21
CA ASN A 35 -13.07 14.41 -0.04
C ASN A 35 -11.68 15.02 -0.28
N ALA A 36 -10.67 14.61 0.49
CA ALA A 36 -9.30 15.06 0.30
C ALA A 36 -8.74 14.62 -1.05
N PHE A 37 -9.00 13.39 -1.46
CA PHE A 37 -8.59 12.90 -2.78
C PHE A 37 -9.26 13.66 -3.91
N LYS A 38 -10.58 13.87 -3.87
CA LYS A 38 -11.32 14.66 -4.86
C LYS A 38 -10.77 16.09 -4.96
N LYS A 39 -10.58 16.75 -3.82
CA LYS A 39 -10.04 18.12 -3.76
C LYS A 39 -8.64 18.23 -4.41
N HIS A 40 -7.79 17.24 -4.23
CA HIS A 40 -6.39 17.29 -4.66
C HIS A 40 -6.06 16.39 -5.84
N TYR A 41 -7.08 15.81 -6.48
CA TYR A 41 -6.95 14.81 -7.54
C TYR A 41 -5.93 15.21 -8.62
N ASN A 42 -6.15 16.35 -9.27
CA ASN A 42 -5.29 16.81 -10.36
C ASN A 42 -3.82 16.95 -9.94
N LYS A 43 -3.57 17.47 -8.74
CA LYS A 43 -2.21 17.62 -8.22
C LYS A 43 -1.57 16.27 -7.90
N LEU A 44 -2.35 15.34 -7.35
CA LEU A 44 -1.88 13.99 -7.03
C LEU A 44 -1.50 13.22 -8.30
N VAL A 45 -2.28 13.34 -9.36
CA VAL A 45 -1.99 12.73 -10.66
C VAL A 45 -0.77 13.39 -11.30
N GLU A 46 -0.79 14.72 -11.41
CA GLU A 46 0.23 15.48 -12.13
C GLU A 46 1.61 15.38 -11.46
N SER A 47 1.67 15.36 -10.12
CA SER A 47 2.95 15.19 -9.41
C SER A 47 3.66 13.88 -9.77
N LYS A 48 2.90 12.80 -9.96
CA LYS A 48 3.44 11.49 -10.36
C LYS A 48 3.82 11.45 -11.83
N ARG A 49 3.01 12.09 -12.69
CA ARG A 49 3.30 12.21 -14.11
C ARG A 49 4.62 12.96 -14.33
N GLN A 50 4.77 14.12 -13.70
CA GLN A 50 5.99 14.93 -13.81
C GLN A 50 7.21 14.20 -13.25
N TYR A 51 7.04 13.46 -12.15
CA TYR A 51 8.11 12.62 -11.65
C TYR A 51 8.52 11.54 -12.65
N ALA A 52 7.55 10.82 -13.22
CA ALA A 52 7.82 9.79 -14.22
C ALA A 52 8.55 10.37 -15.44
N GLU A 53 8.06 11.48 -16.00
CA GLU A 53 8.71 12.19 -17.10
C GLU A 53 10.16 12.60 -16.76
N SER A 54 10.39 13.13 -15.56
CA SER A 54 11.70 13.59 -15.13
C SER A 54 12.74 12.47 -15.04
N ILE A 55 12.32 11.22 -14.89
CA ILE A 55 13.21 10.06 -14.77
C ILE A 55 13.11 9.11 -15.97
N GLY A 56 12.44 9.52 -17.05
CA GLY A 56 12.31 8.75 -18.28
C GLY A 56 11.50 7.46 -18.11
N ALA A 57 10.44 7.49 -17.30
CA ALA A 57 9.51 6.39 -17.11
C ALA A 57 8.12 6.75 -17.65
N ASP A 58 7.34 5.75 -18.06
CA ASP A 58 5.92 5.92 -18.35
C ASP A 58 5.12 6.14 -17.06
N PHE A 59 4.01 6.89 -17.15
CA PHE A 59 3.04 7.00 -16.07
C PHE A 59 1.69 6.42 -16.48
N LYS A 60 1.11 5.59 -15.62
CA LYS A 60 -0.24 5.02 -15.79
C LYS A 60 -1.08 5.27 -14.54
N LEU A 61 -2.27 5.81 -14.75
CA LEU A 61 -3.31 5.89 -13.72
C LEU A 61 -4.40 4.88 -14.06
N PHE A 62 -4.76 4.05 -13.09
CA PHE A 62 -5.87 3.11 -13.18
C PHE A 62 -7.01 3.60 -12.29
N GLU A 63 -8.20 3.63 -12.85
CA GLU A 63 -9.38 4.20 -12.22
C GLU A 63 -10.54 3.21 -12.25
N ASN A 64 -11.74 3.69 -11.91
CA ASN A 64 -12.96 2.90 -11.95
C ASN A 64 -13.45 2.73 -13.40
N ASP A 65 -12.75 1.93 -14.17
CA ASP A 65 -13.03 1.59 -15.55
C ASP A 65 -13.55 0.13 -15.68
N THR A 66 -13.82 -0.28 -16.93
CA THR A 66 -14.29 -1.65 -17.23
C THR A 66 -13.31 -2.72 -16.74
N GLN A 67 -12.01 -2.45 -16.77
CA GLN A 67 -10.98 -3.39 -16.31
C GLN A 67 -11.10 -3.60 -14.79
N TYR A 68 -11.21 -2.52 -14.02
CA TYR A 68 -11.41 -2.60 -12.57
C TYR A 68 -12.74 -3.29 -12.24
N GLN A 69 -13.84 -2.92 -12.90
CA GLN A 69 -15.15 -3.52 -12.65
C GLN A 69 -15.13 -5.03 -12.89
N THR A 70 -14.52 -5.47 -14.00
CA THR A 70 -14.35 -6.91 -14.28
C THR A 70 -13.57 -7.63 -13.18
N PHE A 71 -12.46 -7.01 -12.71
CA PHE A 71 -11.68 -7.56 -11.62
C PHE A 71 -12.50 -7.62 -10.33
N TYR A 72 -13.20 -6.55 -9.99
CA TYR A 72 -14.06 -6.44 -8.81
C TYR A 72 -15.15 -7.52 -8.79
N ASP A 73 -15.91 -7.65 -9.90
CA ASP A 73 -17.01 -8.61 -10.00
C ASP A 73 -16.51 -10.06 -9.86
N ASN A 74 -15.40 -10.40 -10.49
CA ASN A 74 -14.79 -11.72 -10.36
C ASN A 74 -14.34 -11.99 -8.91
N PHE A 75 -13.68 -11.03 -8.26
CA PHE A 75 -13.28 -11.19 -6.87
C PHE A 75 -14.47 -11.30 -5.92
N LYS A 76 -15.52 -10.49 -6.11
CA LYS A 76 -16.76 -10.59 -5.31
C LYS A 76 -17.48 -11.90 -5.49
N LYS A 77 -17.46 -12.45 -6.70
CA LYS A 77 -18.04 -13.77 -6.99
C LYS A 77 -17.28 -14.90 -6.28
N ASP A 78 -15.95 -14.86 -6.34
CA ASP A 78 -15.11 -15.93 -5.79
C ASP A 78 -14.89 -15.77 -4.26
N PHE A 79 -14.91 -14.54 -3.76
CA PHE A 79 -14.68 -14.14 -2.36
C PHE A 79 -15.73 -13.13 -1.90
N PRO A 80 -16.99 -13.53 -1.70
CA PRO A 80 -18.10 -12.61 -1.37
C PRO A 80 -17.90 -11.88 -0.03
N GLU A 81 -17.07 -12.41 0.85
CA GLU A 81 -16.74 -11.82 2.15
C GLU A 81 -15.78 -10.61 2.07
N LEU A 82 -15.08 -10.40 0.95
CA LEU A 82 -14.17 -9.27 0.78
C LEU A 82 -14.95 -7.95 0.63
N THR A 83 -14.43 -6.91 1.27
CA THR A 83 -14.94 -5.54 1.09
C THR A 83 -14.38 -4.89 -0.17
N GLY A 84 -15.01 -3.83 -0.67
CA GLY A 84 -14.49 -3.05 -1.79
C GLY A 84 -13.09 -2.49 -1.50
N TYR A 85 -12.82 -2.10 -0.24
CA TYR A 85 -11.50 -1.63 0.19
C TYR A 85 -10.43 -2.74 0.09
N GLU A 86 -10.74 -3.97 0.47
CA GLU A 86 -9.81 -5.10 0.34
C GLU A 86 -9.56 -5.41 -1.15
N ILE A 87 -10.61 -5.40 -1.97
CA ILE A 87 -10.51 -5.69 -3.40
C ILE A 87 -9.64 -4.66 -4.13
N ILE A 88 -9.77 -3.36 -3.87
CA ILE A 88 -8.90 -2.35 -4.49
C ILE A 88 -7.43 -2.54 -4.09
N ASN A 89 -7.17 -2.97 -2.85
CA ASN A 89 -5.81 -3.27 -2.41
C ASN A 89 -5.24 -4.54 -3.07
N PHE A 90 -6.07 -5.49 -3.48
CA PHE A 90 -5.65 -6.61 -4.32
C PHE A 90 -5.49 -6.20 -5.78
N TYR A 91 -6.35 -5.32 -6.28
CA TYR A 91 -6.25 -4.81 -7.64
C TYR A 91 -4.91 -4.12 -7.91
N LYS A 92 -4.41 -3.31 -6.98
CA LYS A 92 -3.09 -2.69 -7.15
C LYS A 92 -1.96 -3.72 -7.30
N ILE A 93 -2.05 -4.87 -6.61
CA ILE A 93 -1.08 -5.95 -6.77
C ILE A 93 -1.31 -6.71 -8.09
N HIS A 94 -2.56 -6.93 -8.49
CA HIS A 94 -2.89 -7.55 -9.77
C HIS A 94 -2.29 -6.78 -10.96
N LEU A 95 -2.28 -5.46 -10.91
CA LEU A 95 -1.69 -4.62 -11.93
C LEU A 95 -0.18 -4.80 -12.07
N LEU A 96 0.56 -5.18 -11.00
CA LEU A 96 1.97 -5.57 -11.14
C LEU A 96 2.12 -6.75 -12.12
N TYR A 97 1.23 -7.75 -12.00
CA TYR A 97 1.25 -8.94 -12.87
C TYR A 97 0.84 -8.63 -14.31
N GLN A 98 0.00 -7.66 -14.54
CA GLN A 98 -0.37 -7.23 -15.89
C GLN A 98 0.75 -6.38 -16.53
N LEU A 99 1.33 -5.47 -15.77
CA LEU A 99 2.34 -4.55 -16.28
C LEU A 99 3.68 -5.22 -16.56
N GLN A 100 4.02 -6.30 -15.87
CA GLN A 100 5.27 -7.02 -16.07
C GLN A 100 5.46 -7.60 -17.48
N ASP A 101 4.38 -7.77 -18.24
CA ASP A 101 4.45 -8.26 -19.62
C ASP A 101 4.98 -7.19 -20.58
N TYR A 102 4.91 -5.92 -20.18
CA TYR A 102 5.30 -4.78 -21.00
C TYR A 102 6.50 -4.02 -20.41
N TYR A 103 6.73 -4.10 -19.11
CA TYR A 103 7.74 -3.32 -18.39
C TYR A 103 8.66 -4.23 -17.58
N SER A 104 9.97 -3.96 -17.67
CA SER A 104 10.99 -4.70 -16.90
C SER A 104 11.11 -4.22 -15.46
N GLU A 105 10.78 -2.96 -15.19
CA GLU A 105 10.86 -2.33 -13.88
C GLU A 105 9.59 -1.52 -13.62
N ILE A 106 8.96 -1.76 -12.50
CA ILE A 106 7.65 -1.21 -12.14
C ILE A 106 7.74 -0.58 -10.76
N LEU A 107 7.21 0.65 -10.65
CA LEU A 107 7.02 1.35 -9.38
C LEU A 107 5.55 1.66 -9.17
N TYR A 108 4.96 1.05 -8.15
CA TYR A 108 3.64 1.43 -7.64
C TYR A 108 3.77 2.54 -6.61
N LEU A 109 2.89 3.53 -6.71
CA LEU A 109 2.72 4.58 -5.71
C LEU A 109 1.24 4.67 -5.32
N ASP A 110 0.91 4.52 -4.03
CA ASP A 110 -0.43 4.82 -3.54
C ASP A 110 -0.86 6.22 -3.98
N PHE A 111 -2.15 6.45 -4.11
CA PHE A 111 -2.65 7.71 -4.63
C PHE A 111 -2.22 8.92 -3.78
N ASP A 112 -2.04 8.72 -2.47
CA ASP A 112 -1.53 9.71 -1.51
C ASP A 112 0.01 9.69 -1.32
N ALA A 113 0.73 8.91 -2.11
CA ALA A 113 2.18 8.96 -2.16
C ALA A 113 2.62 10.01 -3.20
N VAL A 114 3.33 11.06 -2.76
CA VAL A 114 3.73 12.21 -3.59
C VAL A 114 5.25 12.26 -3.71
N PRO A 115 5.82 12.11 -4.91
CA PRO A 115 7.25 12.31 -5.14
C PRO A 115 7.64 13.78 -4.94
N LEU A 116 8.72 14.01 -4.18
CA LEU A 116 9.30 15.33 -3.89
C LEU A 116 10.74 15.44 -4.40
N THR A 117 11.06 14.74 -5.48
CA THR A 117 12.43 14.62 -5.99
C THR A 117 12.42 14.36 -7.49
N LYS A 118 13.57 14.62 -8.14
CA LYS A 118 13.89 14.17 -9.50
C LYS A 118 14.88 13.01 -9.52
N GLU A 119 15.36 12.57 -8.35
CA GLU A 119 16.22 11.40 -8.31
C GLU A 119 15.42 10.18 -8.78
N SER A 120 15.99 9.43 -9.73
CA SER A 120 15.35 8.24 -10.26
C SER A 120 15.30 7.13 -9.21
N PHE A 121 14.09 6.65 -8.93
CA PHE A 121 13.89 5.47 -8.09
C PHE A 121 14.63 4.25 -8.66
N PHE A 122 14.54 4.06 -9.97
CA PHE A 122 15.12 2.90 -10.67
C PHE A 122 16.64 2.92 -10.74
N ASP A 123 17.27 4.11 -10.67
CA ASP A 123 18.72 4.21 -10.62
C ASP A 123 19.23 4.03 -9.17
N ARG A 124 18.39 4.32 -8.19
CA ARG A 124 18.72 4.14 -6.77
C ARG A 124 18.58 2.70 -6.31
N TRP A 125 17.57 1.98 -6.80
CA TRP A 125 17.22 0.64 -6.36
C TRP A 125 17.36 -0.36 -7.50
N ASP A 126 18.23 -1.35 -7.31
CA ASP A 126 18.41 -2.47 -8.26
C ASP A 126 17.30 -3.51 -8.04
N LEU A 127 16.21 -3.40 -8.80
CA LEU A 127 15.03 -4.24 -8.64
C LEU A 127 15.26 -5.72 -8.97
N SER A 128 16.42 -6.08 -9.55
CA SER A 128 16.79 -7.50 -9.74
C SER A 128 17.13 -8.18 -8.41
N LYS A 129 17.58 -7.42 -7.42
CA LYS A 129 17.98 -7.93 -6.09
C LYS A 129 16.82 -8.23 -5.15
N GLY A 130 15.63 -7.72 -5.45
CA GLY A 130 14.46 -7.93 -4.60
C GLY A 130 13.42 -6.83 -4.77
N ILE A 131 12.26 -7.05 -4.20
CA ILE A 131 11.16 -6.08 -4.17
C ILE A 131 11.49 -4.96 -3.18
N CYS A 132 11.33 -3.70 -3.61
CA CYS A 132 11.50 -2.52 -2.77
C CYS A 132 10.19 -2.17 -2.09
N VAL A 133 10.16 -2.24 -0.76
CA VAL A 133 9.00 -1.91 0.08
C VAL A 133 9.47 -1.33 1.41
N TYR A 134 8.56 -0.77 2.20
CA TYR A 134 8.89 -0.22 3.49
C TYR A 134 8.58 -1.19 4.63
N ASN A 135 9.46 -1.21 5.66
CA ASN A 135 9.32 -2.04 6.84
C ASN A 135 8.70 -1.26 8.01
N ASN A 136 7.53 -1.72 8.47
CA ASN A 136 6.80 -1.14 9.58
C ASN A 136 7.09 -1.80 10.94
N ASN A 137 8.10 -2.67 11.08
CA ASN A 137 8.38 -3.39 12.31
C ASN A 137 8.63 -2.47 13.51
N SER A 138 9.22 -1.29 13.28
CA SER A 138 9.44 -0.30 14.35
C SER A 138 8.12 0.18 15.00
N MET A 139 6.99 -0.01 14.34
CA MET A 139 5.67 0.34 14.85
C MET A 139 4.97 -0.81 15.57
N VAL A 140 5.53 -2.03 15.52
CA VAL A 140 5.01 -3.19 16.23
C VAL A 140 5.30 -3.04 17.73
N LYS A 141 4.26 -2.99 18.55
CA LYS A 141 4.38 -2.81 20.00
C LYS A 141 3.80 -4.03 20.72
N LYS A 142 4.67 -4.92 21.17
CA LYS A 142 4.31 -6.16 21.88
C LYS A 142 3.58 -5.90 23.20
N ASP A 143 3.94 -4.84 23.90
CA ASP A 143 3.38 -4.44 25.20
C ASP A 143 1.91 -4.01 25.16
N ARG A 144 1.40 -3.65 23.97
CA ARG A 144 0.00 -3.24 23.78
C ARG A 144 -0.98 -4.38 23.52
N LEU A 145 -0.50 -5.60 23.37
CA LEU A 145 -1.34 -6.79 23.25
C LEU A 145 -2.23 -7.00 24.47
N VAL A 146 -1.76 -6.60 25.65
CA VAL A 146 -2.45 -6.78 26.93
C VAL A 146 -3.56 -5.74 27.14
N ASN A 147 -3.46 -4.56 26.54
CA ASN A 147 -4.33 -3.42 26.82
C ASN A 147 -5.43 -3.19 25.75
N HIS A 148 -5.74 -4.17 24.91
CA HIS A 148 -6.76 -4.10 23.85
C HIS A 148 -6.58 -2.96 22.81
N SER A 149 -5.48 -2.23 22.84
CA SER A 149 -5.15 -1.15 21.91
C SER A 149 -4.07 -1.57 20.91
N ILE A 150 -4.41 -2.52 20.06
CA ILE A 150 -3.49 -3.04 19.05
C ILE A 150 -3.48 -2.06 17.87
N ARG A 151 -2.27 -1.68 17.42
CA ARG A 151 -2.10 -0.91 16.19
C ARG A 151 -2.10 -1.82 14.97
N SER A 152 -2.46 -1.25 13.83
CA SER A 152 -2.45 -1.90 12.53
C SER A 152 -1.17 -2.72 12.24
N PRO A 153 0.05 -2.18 12.40
CA PRO A 153 1.27 -2.96 12.16
C PRO A 153 1.39 -4.18 13.06
N SER A 154 0.99 -4.09 14.34
CA SER A 154 1.02 -5.23 15.26
C SER A 154 0.04 -6.33 14.84
N ALA A 155 -1.19 -5.96 14.46
CA ALA A 155 -2.17 -6.93 13.98
C ALA A 155 -1.68 -7.67 12.72
N LYS A 156 -1.11 -6.95 11.75
CA LYS A 156 -0.53 -7.53 10.53
C LYS A 156 0.62 -8.47 10.83
N TYR A 157 1.53 -8.07 11.74
CA TYR A 157 2.64 -8.90 12.18
C TYR A 157 2.15 -10.25 12.73
N PHE A 158 1.21 -10.23 13.68
CA PHE A 158 0.73 -11.45 14.33
C PHE A 158 -0.16 -12.30 13.43
N ASN A 159 -0.92 -11.69 12.52
CA ASN A 159 -1.66 -12.44 11.51
C ASN A 159 -0.70 -13.22 10.59
N CYS A 160 0.32 -12.56 10.05
CA CYS A 160 1.33 -13.22 9.22
C CYS A 160 2.06 -14.32 10.00
N GLN A 161 2.46 -14.05 11.25
CA GLN A 161 3.11 -15.03 12.13
C GLN A 161 2.22 -16.26 12.36
N ALA A 162 0.92 -16.08 12.61
CA ALA A 162 -0.02 -17.18 12.77
C ALA A 162 -0.14 -18.04 11.51
N MET A 163 -0.18 -17.40 10.33
CA MET A 163 -0.21 -18.10 9.05
C MET A 163 1.05 -18.95 8.81
N LEU A 164 2.22 -18.41 9.14
CA LEU A 164 3.49 -19.13 9.01
C LEU A 164 3.56 -20.32 9.96
N LEU A 165 3.14 -20.15 11.22
CA LEU A 165 3.09 -21.22 12.22
C LEU A 165 2.15 -22.34 11.83
N ASP A 166 0.96 -22.05 11.27
CA ASP A 166 0.01 -23.07 10.80
C ASP A 166 0.62 -23.93 9.69
N LYS A 167 1.54 -23.38 8.92
CA LYS A 167 2.29 -24.09 7.86
C LYS A 167 3.61 -24.69 8.32
N ASN A 168 3.89 -24.69 9.62
CA ASN A 168 5.18 -25.14 10.19
C ASN A 168 6.40 -24.44 9.60
N LEU A 169 6.26 -23.16 9.26
CA LEU A 169 7.34 -22.31 8.74
C LEU A 169 7.95 -21.44 9.86
N ASP A 170 9.10 -20.85 9.58
CA ASP A 170 9.73 -19.88 10.49
C ASP A 170 8.78 -18.70 10.73
N PRO A 171 8.37 -18.46 11.99
CA PRO A 171 7.38 -17.44 12.31
C PRO A 171 7.94 -16.01 12.27
N ARG A 172 9.25 -15.85 12.07
CA ARG A 172 9.85 -14.53 11.90
C ARG A 172 9.36 -13.90 10.61
N ASN A 173 8.82 -12.72 10.71
CA ASN A 173 8.29 -12.00 9.56
C ASN A 173 8.47 -10.49 9.73
N ASP A 174 8.30 -9.77 8.63
CA ASP A 174 8.31 -8.32 8.59
C ASP A 174 6.92 -7.80 8.24
N VAL A 175 6.56 -6.65 8.81
CA VAL A 175 5.34 -5.94 8.42
C VAL A 175 5.67 -5.08 7.21
N ILE A 176 5.30 -5.55 6.04
CA ILE A 176 5.52 -4.86 4.78
C ILE A 176 4.41 -3.82 4.60
N ASN A 177 4.80 -2.58 4.28
CA ASN A 177 3.86 -1.58 3.80
C ASN A 177 3.88 -1.54 2.27
N THR A 178 2.71 -1.61 1.66
CA THR A 178 2.52 -1.72 0.20
C THR A 178 2.10 -0.41 -0.47
N ALA A 179 2.26 0.74 0.19
CA ALA A 179 1.95 2.03 -0.42
C ALA A 179 2.97 2.43 -1.51
N ILE A 180 4.19 1.88 -1.43
CA ILE A 180 5.24 2.01 -2.45
C ILE A 180 5.80 0.62 -2.69
N ILE A 181 5.73 0.15 -3.94
CA ILE A 181 6.25 -1.16 -4.35
C ILE A 181 7.10 -0.96 -5.60
N GLY A 182 8.42 -1.17 -5.47
CA GLY A 182 9.31 -1.27 -6.63
C GLY A 182 9.62 -2.74 -6.92
N ALA A 183 9.38 -3.21 -8.14
CA ALA A 183 9.62 -4.62 -8.48
C ALA A 183 10.03 -4.82 -9.94
N SER A 184 10.86 -5.81 -10.20
CA SER A 184 11.10 -6.35 -11.54
C SER A 184 10.14 -7.50 -11.86
N LYS A 185 10.00 -7.80 -13.14
CA LYS A 185 9.23 -8.97 -13.61
C LYS A 185 9.59 -10.25 -12.87
N GLU A 186 10.87 -10.52 -12.73
CA GLU A 186 11.35 -11.73 -12.04
C GLU A 186 10.87 -11.83 -10.60
N GLN A 187 10.97 -10.70 -9.86
CA GLN A 187 10.57 -10.66 -8.46
C GLN A 187 9.05 -10.73 -8.28
N ILE A 188 8.27 -10.17 -9.22
CA ILE A 188 6.80 -10.28 -9.24
C ILE A 188 6.39 -11.74 -9.44
N LEU A 189 6.97 -12.42 -10.42
CA LEU A 189 6.70 -13.84 -10.67
C LEU A 189 7.08 -14.71 -9.49
N LYS A 190 8.22 -14.42 -8.86
CA LYS A 190 8.67 -15.14 -7.67
C LYS A 190 7.76 -14.90 -6.46
N LEU A 191 7.20 -13.69 -6.31
CA LEU A 191 6.26 -13.38 -5.24
C LEU A 191 5.02 -14.29 -5.29
N ASP A 192 4.55 -14.60 -6.49
CA ASP A 192 3.39 -15.46 -6.72
C ASP A 192 2.21 -15.14 -5.78
N PHE A 193 1.87 -13.84 -5.72
CA PHE A 193 0.90 -13.31 -4.76
C PHE A 193 -0.46 -14.01 -4.85
N PHE A 194 -0.92 -14.25 -6.08
CA PHE A 194 -2.21 -14.87 -6.37
C PHE A 194 -2.15 -16.40 -6.50
N GLY A 195 -0.97 -17.01 -6.52
CA GLY A 195 -0.83 -18.47 -6.50
C GLY A 195 -1.41 -19.07 -5.23
N GLY A 196 -2.40 -19.98 -5.34
CA GLY A 196 -3.11 -20.53 -4.18
C GLY A 196 -3.80 -19.45 -3.34
N PHE A 197 -4.34 -18.39 -3.97
CA PHE A 197 -4.96 -17.26 -3.25
C PHE A 197 -6.14 -17.72 -2.40
N LYS A 198 -6.98 -18.62 -2.95
CA LYS A 198 -8.10 -19.21 -2.20
C LYS A 198 -7.62 -19.91 -0.93
N ASP A 199 -6.58 -20.73 -1.01
CA ASP A 199 -6.03 -21.42 0.16
C ASP A 199 -5.49 -20.43 1.21
N THR A 200 -4.97 -19.29 0.74
CA THR A 200 -4.52 -18.20 1.62
C THR A 200 -5.69 -17.53 2.35
N ILE A 201 -6.78 -17.26 1.65
CA ILE A 201 -8.02 -16.71 2.24
C ILE A 201 -8.64 -17.72 3.20
N ASP A 202 -8.72 -18.99 2.82
CA ASP A 202 -9.24 -20.07 3.66
C ASP A 202 -8.41 -20.25 4.95
N LEU A 203 -7.07 -20.15 4.86
CA LEU A 203 -6.18 -20.16 6.01
C LEU A 203 -6.46 -18.98 6.95
N MET A 204 -6.56 -17.76 6.42
CA MET A 204 -6.89 -16.58 7.22
C MET A 204 -8.26 -16.70 7.88
N THR A 205 -9.25 -17.29 7.20
CA THR A 205 -10.57 -17.57 7.73
C THR A 205 -10.52 -18.59 8.87
N LYS A 206 -9.82 -19.73 8.65
CA LYS A 206 -9.60 -20.76 9.68
C LYS A 206 -9.01 -20.16 10.95
N LEU A 207 -7.91 -19.41 10.83
CA LEU A 207 -7.22 -18.83 11.99
C LEU A 207 -8.10 -17.87 12.79
N ARG A 208 -8.99 -17.14 12.15
CA ARG A 208 -9.93 -16.23 12.81
C ARG A 208 -11.12 -16.93 13.48
N THR A 209 -11.52 -18.08 12.99
CA THR A 209 -12.63 -18.85 13.53
C THR A 209 -12.20 -19.88 14.58
N ASP A 210 -10.93 -20.25 14.58
CA ASP A 210 -10.35 -21.18 15.54
C ASP A 210 -10.21 -20.52 16.91
N LYS A 211 -11.05 -20.96 17.87
CA LYS A 211 -11.05 -20.46 19.24
C LYS A 211 -9.94 -21.06 20.11
N SER A 212 -9.29 -22.11 19.65
CA SER A 212 -8.14 -22.75 20.32
C SER A 212 -6.80 -22.16 19.92
N GLY A 213 -6.80 -21.17 19.01
CA GLY A 213 -5.61 -20.60 18.40
C GLY A 213 -4.63 -19.93 19.37
N LEU A 214 -3.38 -19.87 18.97
CA LEU A 214 -2.28 -19.26 19.72
C LEU A 214 -2.44 -17.75 19.93
N TYR A 215 -3.30 -17.10 19.16
CA TYR A 215 -3.48 -15.65 19.16
C TYR A 215 -4.91 -15.24 19.52
N PRO A 216 -5.06 -14.15 20.30
CA PRO A 216 -6.37 -13.60 20.60
C PRO A 216 -7.14 -13.21 19.34
N GLN A 217 -8.41 -13.55 19.32
CA GLN A 217 -9.30 -13.31 18.16
C GLN A 217 -9.43 -11.82 17.78
N ASN A 218 -9.34 -10.93 18.76
CA ASN A 218 -9.37 -9.49 18.50
C ASN A 218 -8.16 -9.00 17.69
N ILE A 219 -7.00 -9.71 17.76
CA ILE A 219 -5.82 -9.44 16.93
C ILE A 219 -6.08 -9.93 15.51
N LEU A 220 -6.51 -11.18 15.38
CA LEU A 220 -6.70 -11.82 14.09
C LEU A 220 -7.84 -11.19 13.28
N ASN A 221 -8.85 -10.63 13.94
CA ASN A 221 -10.00 -10.01 13.30
C ASN A 221 -9.81 -8.53 12.93
N MET A 222 -8.72 -7.88 13.35
CA MET A 222 -8.53 -6.45 13.15
C MET A 222 -8.39 -6.06 11.67
N PHE A 223 -7.62 -6.85 10.92
CA PHE A 223 -7.45 -6.71 9.47
C PHE A 223 -7.69 -8.07 8.84
N ARG A 224 -8.91 -8.31 8.40
CA ARG A 224 -9.36 -9.65 7.99
C ARG A 224 -8.55 -10.23 6.84
N TYR A 225 -8.60 -9.58 5.69
CA TYR A 225 -7.98 -10.05 4.45
C TYR A 225 -7.05 -8.99 3.88
N ASP A 226 -6.21 -8.45 4.74
CA ASP A 226 -5.30 -7.36 4.44
C ASP A 226 -4.21 -7.79 3.45
N ASN A 227 -4.06 -7.02 2.40
CA ASN A 227 -3.07 -7.28 1.35
C ASN A 227 -1.62 -7.24 1.86
N GLU A 228 -1.30 -6.43 2.86
CA GLU A 228 0.06 -6.32 3.42
C GLU A 228 0.43 -7.56 4.23
N THR A 229 -0.54 -8.13 4.97
CA THR A 229 -0.39 -9.42 5.66
C THR A 229 -0.12 -10.53 4.67
N ILE A 230 -0.93 -10.63 3.59
CA ILE A 230 -0.74 -11.65 2.56
C ILE A 230 0.58 -11.44 1.83
N PHE A 231 0.97 -10.19 1.54
CA PHE A 231 2.25 -9.88 0.91
C PHE A 231 3.43 -10.36 1.77
N SER A 232 3.42 -10.05 3.06
CA SER A 232 4.43 -10.52 4.02
C SER A 232 4.49 -12.04 4.08
N TYR A 233 3.34 -12.71 4.12
CA TYR A 233 3.25 -14.17 4.09
C TYR A 233 3.85 -14.76 2.82
N LYS A 234 3.47 -14.25 1.64
CA LYS A 234 3.99 -14.72 0.34
C LYS A 234 5.49 -14.49 0.18
N VAL A 235 6.01 -13.37 0.66
CA VAL A 235 7.46 -13.10 0.69
C VAL A 235 8.20 -14.18 1.46
N ASN A 236 7.69 -14.58 2.63
CA ASN A 236 8.32 -15.61 3.46
C ASN A 236 8.20 -17.00 2.83
N VAL A 237 7.01 -17.38 2.37
CA VAL A 237 6.76 -18.71 1.76
C VAL A 237 7.60 -18.88 0.50
N ASN A 238 7.64 -17.90 -0.37
CA ASN A 238 8.30 -17.96 -1.68
C ASN A 238 9.77 -17.48 -1.64
N LYS A 239 10.26 -17.11 -0.44
CA LYS A 239 11.64 -16.65 -0.21
C LYS A 239 12.05 -15.52 -1.18
N VAL A 240 11.18 -14.53 -1.31
CA VAL A 240 11.41 -13.36 -2.18
C VAL A 240 12.44 -12.44 -1.54
N GLY A 241 13.39 -11.97 -2.33
CA GLY A 241 14.35 -10.95 -1.88
C GLY A 241 13.65 -9.61 -1.62
N ILE A 242 13.99 -8.94 -0.52
CA ILE A 242 13.43 -7.64 -0.16
C ILE A 242 14.55 -6.61 -0.02
N GLN A 243 14.32 -5.44 -0.56
CA GLN A 243 15.10 -4.24 -0.32
C GLN A 243 14.25 -3.24 0.45
N TRP A 244 14.73 -2.85 1.64
CA TRP A 244 13.97 -1.98 2.50
C TRP A 244 14.17 -0.51 2.11
N LEU A 245 13.07 0.16 1.75
CA LEU A 245 13.06 1.60 1.53
C LEU A 245 13.44 2.31 2.84
N ASP A 246 14.35 3.27 2.74
CA ASP A 246 14.66 4.15 3.87
C ASP A 246 13.58 5.24 4.05
N ARG A 247 13.63 5.96 5.18
CA ARG A 247 12.65 7.01 5.50
C ARG A 247 12.62 8.16 4.50
N ARG A 248 13.64 8.34 3.69
CA ARG A 248 13.63 9.36 2.64
C ARG A 248 12.78 8.94 1.46
N TRP A 249 12.84 7.67 1.09
CA TRP A 249 12.09 7.11 -0.02
C TRP A 249 10.68 6.66 0.34
N HIS A 250 10.38 6.56 1.64
CA HIS A 250 9.02 6.35 2.12
C HIS A 250 8.83 7.07 3.46
N TYR A 251 8.51 8.36 3.39
CA TYR A 251 8.24 9.15 4.58
C TYR A 251 6.76 9.09 4.93
N PHE A 252 6.44 8.46 6.07
CA PHE A 252 5.08 8.45 6.63
C PHE A 252 4.77 9.81 7.22
N PHE A 253 3.90 10.58 6.56
CA PHE A 253 3.38 11.82 7.07
C PHE A 253 2.01 11.56 7.69
N ASP A 254 1.99 11.40 9.01
CA ASP A 254 0.79 11.06 9.80
C ASP A 254 0.52 12.14 10.85
N THR A 255 1.21 12.08 11.98
CA THR A 255 1.02 13.00 13.11
C THR A 255 2.09 14.10 13.19
N GLN A 256 3.07 14.07 12.30
CA GLN A 256 4.15 15.04 12.25
C GLN A 256 3.63 16.38 11.67
N HIS A 257 4.25 17.48 12.13
CA HIS A 257 3.88 18.83 11.66
C HIS A 257 4.76 19.32 10.49
N PHE A 258 5.74 18.54 10.06
CA PHE A 258 6.64 18.94 8.98
C PHE A 258 7.11 17.74 8.17
N ILE A 259 7.55 18.01 6.94
CA ILE A 259 8.18 17.04 6.05
C ILE A 259 9.66 17.41 5.93
N PRO A 260 10.60 16.51 6.31
CA PRO A 260 12.03 16.74 6.21
C PRO A 260 12.50 17.10 4.79
N ASP A 261 13.59 17.87 4.69
CA ASP A 261 14.11 18.32 3.39
C ASP A 261 14.69 17.17 2.55
N GLU A 262 15.22 16.14 3.19
CA GLU A 262 15.75 14.95 2.53
C GLU A 262 14.68 14.00 1.98
N THR A 263 13.38 14.18 2.32
CA THR A 263 12.29 13.33 1.86
C THR A 263 12.22 13.30 0.34
N LYS A 264 12.19 12.10 -0.24
CA LYS A 264 12.06 11.85 -1.68
C LYS A 264 10.63 11.53 -2.08
N ILE A 265 9.96 10.67 -1.30
CA ILE A 265 8.52 10.37 -1.48
C ILE A 265 7.85 10.50 -0.12
N VAL A 266 6.79 11.31 -0.06
CA VAL A 266 5.94 11.44 1.12
C VAL A 266 4.67 10.64 0.93
N HIS A 267 4.33 9.80 1.91
CA HIS A 267 3.06 9.10 1.99
C HIS A 267 2.16 9.85 2.98
N ALA A 268 1.21 10.61 2.46
CA ALA A 268 0.36 11.52 3.23
C ALA A 268 -0.80 10.77 3.90
N VAL A 269 -0.49 9.93 4.88
CA VAL A 269 -1.46 9.09 5.61
C VAL A 269 -2.52 9.94 6.30
N CYS A 270 -2.14 11.10 6.86
CA CYS A 270 -3.06 12.06 7.49
C CYS A 270 -3.91 12.88 6.51
N LYS A 271 -3.64 12.79 5.18
CA LYS A 271 -4.30 13.57 4.12
C LYS A 271 -4.12 15.10 4.23
N ASP A 272 -3.13 15.58 5.00
CA ASP A 272 -2.75 17.01 5.01
C ASP A 272 -1.95 17.35 3.74
N PHE A 273 -2.66 17.40 2.62
CA PHE A 273 -2.06 17.73 1.33
C PHE A 273 -1.63 19.21 1.22
N ASP A 274 -2.20 20.11 2.01
CA ASP A 274 -1.77 21.51 1.98
C ASP A 274 -0.32 21.65 2.45
N THR A 275 0.09 20.91 3.48
CA THR A 275 1.49 20.83 3.91
C THR A 275 2.37 20.15 2.87
N VAL A 276 1.87 19.07 2.23
CA VAL A 276 2.60 18.38 1.15
C VAL A 276 2.86 19.33 -0.02
N TRP A 277 1.87 20.11 -0.46
CA TRP A 277 2.02 21.02 -1.60
C TRP A 277 2.93 22.20 -1.30
N ARG A 278 2.91 22.73 -0.08
CA ARG A 278 3.92 23.74 0.33
C ARG A 278 5.34 23.20 0.24
N LYS A 279 5.55 21.93 0.61
CA LYS A 279 6.86 21.27 0.49
C LYS A 279 7.21 21.00 -0.97
N TYR A 280 6.24 20.52 -1.76
CA TYR A 280 6.42 20.28 -3.20
C TYR A 280 6.86 21.54 -3.95
N ALA A 281 6.18 22.65 -3.73
CA ALA A 281 6.51 23.94 -4.37
C ALA A 281 7.94 24.41 -4.08
N LYS A 282 8.50 24.06 -2.91
CA LYS A 282 9.91 24.39 -2.55
C LYS A 282 10.89 23.44 -3.20
N LYS A 283 10.58 22.16 -3.30
CA LYS A 283 11.50 21.12 -3.78
C LYS A 283 11.47 20.92 -5.30
N CYS A 284 10.34 21.22 -5.93
CA CYS A 284 10.09 21.04 -7.35
C CYS A 284 9.57 22.36 -7.97
N PRO A 285 10.31 23.48 -7.86
CA PRO A 285 9.80 24.81 -8.25
C PRO A 285 9.54 24.96 -9.74
N GLU A 286 10.13 24.12 -10.58
CA GLU A 286 9.91 24.06 -12.02
C GLU A 286 8.53 23.51 -12.39
N TYR A 287 7.88 22.77 -11.51
CA TYR A 287 6.56 22.19 -11.73
C TYR A 287 5.42 23.08 -11.22
N LYS A 288 5.61 24.42 -11.30
CA LYS A 288 4.63 25.41 -10.86
C LYS A 288 3.28 25.30 -11.58
N SER A 289 3.24 24.68 -12.75
CA SER A 289 2.00 24.43 -13.49
C SER A 289 0.94 23.63 -12.70
N ILE A 290 1.37 22.81 -11.74
CA ILE A 290 0.46 22.10 -10.81
C ILE A 290 -0.41 23.09 -9.99
N PHE A 291 0.08 24.31 -9.79
CA PHE A 291 -0.54 25.32 -8.95
C PHE A 291 -1.24 26.44 -9.74
N VAL A 292 -1.40 26.28 -11.05
CA VAL A 292 -2.07 27.30 -11.88
C VAL A 292 -3.53 27.46 -11.43
N GLY A 293 -3.86 28.66 -10.98
CA GLY A 293 -5.21 29.01 -10.47
C GLY A 293 -5.33 29.11 -8.94
N GLU A 294 -4.31 28.73 -8.18
CA GLU A 294 -4.29 28.90 -6.72
C GLU A 294 -3.32 30.03 -6.32
N LYS A 295 -3.85 31.03 -5.58
CA LYS A 295 -2.99 32.02 -4.90
C LYS A 295 -2.38 31.36 -3.67
N TYR A 296 -1.16 30.86 -3.79
CA TYR A 296 -0.35 30.59 -2.60
C TYR A 296 0.28 31.93 -2.16
N ALA A 297 -0.36 32.56 -1.18
CA ALA A 297 0.21 33.68 -0.46
C ALA A 297 1.12 33.17 0.66
#